data_4db85900da754066638e0d2f13bc8dc4
#
_entry.id   4db85900da754066638e0d2f13bc8dc4
#
_cell.length_a   1.000
_cell.length_b   1.000
_cell.length_c   1.000
_cell.angle_alpha   90.00
_cell.angle_beta   90.00
_cell.angle_gamma   90.00
#
_symmetry.space_group_name_H-M   'P 1'
#
loop_
_entity.id
_entity.type
_entity.pdbx_description
1 polymer ?
#
loop_
_entity_poly.entity_id
_entity_poly.type
_entity_poly.pdbx_seq_one_letter_code
_entity_poly.pdbx_strand_id
1 'polypeptide(L)'
;MKKRRSIIQLPPVRILLVVFVAAFCYLYLANRAGEPLPLSLGLFILTLITLVVVWVAFFSQFVLPLHKTSDRIQAFVRLIRYMLGVGGPATFIENGEERKHTGETDRKSSGVMILDTASGAVLSNGVSFTRVVGPGLVFTAANEHLAGSVDLHRQILPIPPLGPEGIEDPFAPKKADEDVDDYQNRQIRRLETSGLTRDGVEVVPNLMVVFRLERLPGDEDLSFGYNPKSVEAWVRADGLSRQNAADSQKERESLSSGKKNRTIPLNKLPAYLAVDVWREYLQKYTLSELFLPPIPLEENGETGLEAIVRMVQQRLTHFQVNELDSFGRPTGRLLHSREFEILQDCGIRVEAVVISNLRFKPEVERKLVDDWVATWLQRARAERERIEARRLLQTEIGSRQAVKRLARAATRRFNTDLLQLPPPADEAELLLQMKTTLDGLLRGTLQECILEMQLRQRLANELNKLSEIINWVRMQQP
;
A
#
# COMPACT_ATOMS: atom_id res chain seq x y z
N MET A 1 5.97 -15.47 -44.11
CA MET A 1 6.70 -15.04 -45.31
C MET A 1 8.05 -14.43 -44.92
N LYS A 2 9.18 -15.20 -45.03
CA LYS A 2 10.53 -14.68 -44.77
C LYS A 2 10.89 -13.68 -45.90
N LYS A 3 10.91 -12.38 -45.59
CA LYS A 3 11.42 -11.35 -46.47
C LYS A 3 12.89 -11.67 -46.78
N ARG A 4 13.21 -12.11 -48.02
CA ARG A 4 14.61 -12.26 -48.48
C ARG A 4 15.28 -10.88 -48.40
N ARG A 5 16.15 -10.69 -47.39
CA ARG A 5 17.03 -9.52 -47.34
C ARG A 5 17.92 -9.55 -48.56
N SER A 6 17.98 -8.44 -49.33
CA SER A 6 18.91 -8.33 -50.44
C SER A 6 20.34 -8.50 -49.90
N ILE A 7 21.19 -9.22 -50.63
CA ILE A 7 22.60 -9.51 -50.29
C ILE A 7 23.36 -8.20 -49.97
N ILE A 8 22.98 -7.09 -50.57
CA ILE A 8 23.56 -5.74 -50.34
C ILE A 8 23.23 -5.17 -48.96
N GLN A 9 22.24 -5.71 -48.24
CA GLN A 9 21.87 -5.24 -46.88
C GLN A 9 22.67 -5.94 -45.79
N LEU A 10 23.49 -6.93 -46.07
CA LEU A 10 24.39 -7.56 -45.12
C LEU A 10 25.50 -6.57 -44.73
N PRO A 11 25.74 -6.28 -43.43
CA PRO A 11 26.78 -5.36 -42.98
C PRO A 11 28.16 -5.63 -43.59
N PRO A 12 28.65 -6.89 -43.72
CA PRO A 12 29.96 -7.18 -44.31
C PRO A 12 30.04 -6.81 -45.83
N VAL A 13 28.94 -6.94 -46.58
CA VAL A 13 28.90 -6.60 -47.98
C VAL A 13 29.00 -5.09 -48.22
N ARG A 14 28.39 -4.28 -47.38
CA ARG A 14 28.51 -2.82 -47.43
C ARG A 14 29.91 -2.36 -47.09
N ILE A 15 30.53 -2.94 -46.06
CA ILE A 15 31.90 -2.64 -45.66
C ILE A 15 32.85 -2.98 -46.80
N LEU A 16 32.70 -4.15 -47.41
CA LEU A 16 33.52 -4.60 -48.54
C LEU A 16 33.37 -3.71 -49.76
N LEU A 17 32.16 -3.23 -50.04
CA LEU A 17 31.89 -2.28 -51.13
C LEU A 17 32.54 -0.93 -50.88
N VAL A 18 32.49 -0.39 -49.65
CA VAL A 18 33.16 0.87 -49.30
C VAL A 18 34.67 0.73 -49.41
N VAL A 19 35.23 -0.36 -48.89
CA VAL A 19 36.67 -0.66 -49.01
C VAL A 19 37.11 -0.75 -50.48
N PHE A 20 36.31 -1.44 -51.31
CA PHE A 20 36.59 -1.58 -52.72
C PHE A 20 36.60 -0.23 -53.46
N VAL A 21 35.58 0.62 -53.20
CA VAL A 21 35.51 1.98 -53.79
C VAL A 21 36.69 2.84 -53.32
N ALA A 22 37.04 2.80 -52.04
CA ALA A 22 38.17 3.54 -51.50
C ALA A 22 39.52 3.07 -52.11
N ALA A 23 39.71 1.75 -52.25
CA ALA A 23 40.87 1.17 -52.89
C ALA A 23 40.97 1.58 -54.37
N PHE A 24 39.86 1.55 -55.09
CA PHE A 24 39.83 1.98 -56.51
C PHE A 24 40.19 3.47 -56.64
N CYS A 25 39.64 4.35 -55.84
CA CYS A 25 39.98 5.77 -55.84
C CYS A 25 41.45 6.00 -55.49
N TYR A 26 41.99 5.30 -54.49
CA TYR A 26 43.41 5.42 -54.13
C TYR A 26 44.33 4.94 -55.27
N LEU A 27 44.07 3.77 -55.84
CA LEU A 27 44.86 3.23 -56.95
C LEU A 27 44.82 4.14 -58.21
N TYR A 28 43.68 4.76 -58.46
CA TYR A 28 43.55 5.73 -59.57
C TYR A 28 44.42 6.95 -59.29
N LEU A 29 44.46 7.48 -58.06
CA LEU A 29 45.30 8.61 -57.70
C LEU A 29 46.78 8.26 -57.67
N ALA A 30 47.17 7.07 -57.19
CA ALA A 30 48.54 6.61 -57.09
C ALA A 30 49.13 6.36 -58.54
N ASN A 31 48.31 5.76 -59.44
CA ASN A 31 48.70 5.59 -60.82
C ASN A 31 48.92 6.95 -61.56
N ARG A 32 48.17 7.97 -61.19
CA ARG A 32 48.34 9.32 -61.74
C ARG A 32 49.58 10.02 -61.19
N ALA A 33 50.04 9.63 -59.99
CA ALA A 33 51.24 10.15 -59.34
C ALA A 33 52.54 9.43 -59.75
N GLY A 34 52.46 8.34 -60.55
CA GLY A 34 53.60 7.59 -61.06
C GLY A 34 54.28 6.68 -60.01
N GLU A 35 53.58 6.32 -58.89
CA GLU A 35 54.14 5.42 -57.88
C GLU A 35 54.04 3.94 -58.28
N PRO A 36 54.98 3.07 -57.83
CA PRO A 36 54.93 1.63 -58.15
C PRO A 36 53.67 1.00 -57.46
N LEU A 37 52.75 0.49 -58.29
CA LEU A 37 51.46 -0.09 -57.88
C LEU A 37 51.48 -1.06 -56.69
N PRO A 38 52.44 -2.03 -56.55
CA PRO A 38 52.40 -2.98 -55.43
C PRO A 38 52.73 -2.34 -54.08
N LEU A 39 53.58 -1.32 -54.04
CA LEU A 39 53.96 -0.64 -52.80
C LEU A 39 52.85 0.29 -52.32
N SER A 40 52.22 1.03 -53.25
CA SER A 40 51.10 1.92 -52.96
C SER A 40 49.87 1.17 -52.51
N LEU A 41 49.58 0.00 -53.08
CA LEU A 41 48.48 -0.86 -52.63
C LEU A 41 48.71 -1.42 -51.22
N GLY A 42 49.97 -1.86 -50.94
CA GLY A 42 50.33 -2.34 -49.61
C GLY A 42 50.19 -1.27 -48.51
N LEU A 43 50.68 -0.05 -48.77
CA LEU A 43 50.55 1.10 -47.85
C LEU A 43 49.08 1.51 -47.66
N PHE A 44 48.26 1.48 -48.72
CA PHE A 44 46.82 1.76 -48.60
C PHE A 44 46.10 0.75 -47.72
N ILE A 45 46.34 -0.55 -47.92
CA ILE A 45 45.71 -1.59 -47.09
C ILE A 45 46.16 -1.44 -45.64
N LEU A 46 47.46 -1.20 -45.37
CA LEU A 46 47.98 -1.01 -44.03
C LEU A 46 47.35 0.20 -43.33
N THR A 47 47.29 1.35 -44.00
CA THR A 47 46.66 2.57 -43.48
C THR A 47 45.17 2.40 -43.24
N LEU A 48 44.45 1.71 -44.15
CA LEU A 48 43.02 1.42 -43.97
C LEU A 48 42.79 0.54 -42.73
N ILE A 49 43.55 -0.56 -42.58
CA ILE A 49 43.46 -1.44 -41.41
C ILE A 49 43.74 -0.66 -40.13
N THR A 50 44.80 0.15 -40.11
CA THR A 50 45.18 0.97 -38.94
C THR A 50 44.08 1.97 -38.63
N LEU A 51 43.52 2.64 -39.63
CA LEU A 51 42.41 3.60 -39.44
C LEU A 51 41.16 2.91 -38.84
N VAL A 52 40.79 1.73 -39.38
CA VAL A 52 39.65 0.95 -38.89
C VAL A 52 39.89 0.51 -37.43
N VAL A 53 41.11 0.03 -37.12
CA VAL A 53 41.46 -0.39 -35.74
C VAL A 53 41.39 0.79 -34.77
N VAL A 54 41.97 1.94 -35.13
CA VAL A 54 41.93 3.16 -34.33
C VAL A 54 40.47 3.65 -34.15
N TRP A 55 39.68 3.62 -35.20
CA TRP A 55 38.29 4.05 -35.20
C TRP A 55 37.44 3.14 -34.31
N VAL A 56 37.57 1.81 -34.43
CA VAL A 56 36.88 0.85 -33.57
C VAL A 56 37.35 0.95 -32.13
N ALA A 57 38.66 1.19 -31.86
CA ALA A 57 39.19 1.42 -30.53
C ALA A 57 38.61 2.68 -29.90
N PHE A 58 38.51 3.76 -30.67
CA PHE A 58 37.89 5.01 -30.24
C PHE A 58 36.42 4.78 -29.86
N PHE A 59 35.63 4.19 -30.77
CA PHE A 59 34.20 3.95 -30.50
C PHE A 59 33.99 2.98 -29.34
N SER A 60 34.83 1.96 -29.15
CA SER A 60 34.70 1.01 -28.04
C SER A 60 34.81 1.69 -26.65
N GLN A 61 35.46 2.85 -26.57
CA GLN A 61 35.59 3.60 -25.33
C GLN A 61 34.32 4.38 -24.95
N PHE A 62 33.51 4.78 -25.97
CA PHE A 62 32.33 5.64 -25.75
C PHE A 62 31.00 4.87 -25.78
N VAL A 63 30.96 3.73 -26.47
CA VAL A 63 29.70 2.96 -26.60
C VAL A 63 29.32 2.26 -25.29
N LEU A 64 30.30 1.92 -24.47
CA LEU A 64 30.07 1.14 -23.26
C LEU A 64 30.70 1.84 -22.03
N PRO A 65 29.95 2.04 -20.92
CA PRO A 65 30.45 2.65 -19.70
C PRO A 65 31.32 1.66 -18.91
N LEU A 66 32.55 1.39 -19.40
CA LEU A 66 33.47 0.45 -18.79
C LEU A 66 34.52 1.18 -17.95
N HIS A 67 34.62 0.83 -16.67
CA HIS A 67 35.58 1.45 -15.74
C HIS A 67 36.94 0.75 -15.74
N LYS A 68 37.00 -0.55 -16.02
CA LYS A 68 38.24 -1.33 -16.00
C LYS A 68 38.85 -1.42 -17.38
N THR A 69 40.20 -1.25 -17.45
CA THR A 69 40.97 -1.37 -18.71
C THR A 69 40.89 -2.75 -19.34
N SER A 70 40.83 -3.83 -18.55
CA SER A 70 40.65 -5.20 -19.04
C SER A 70 39.33 -5.36 -19.80
N ASP A 71 38.26 -4.74 -19.31
CA ASP A 71 36.94 -4.86 -19.88
C ASP A 71 36.82 -4.04 -21.21
N ARG A 72 37.57 -2.94 -21.27
CA ARG A 72 37.69 -2.16 -22.53
C ARG A 72 38.38 -2.95 -23.66
N ILE A 73 39.44 -3.69 -23.34
CA ILE A 73 40.12 -4.57 -24.32
C ILE A 73 39.17 -5.72 -24.73
N GLN A 74 38.45 -6.31 -23.82
CA GLN A 74 37.48 -7.34 -24.13
C GLN A 74 36.34 -6.81 -25.00
N ALA A 75 35.81 -5.61 -24.70
CA ALA A 75 34.80 -4.93 -25.50
C ALA A 75 35.27 -4.68 -26.94
N PHE A 76 36.50 -4.20 -27.07
CA PHE A 76 37.12 -3.97 -28.39
C PHE A 76 37.24 -5.26 -29.20
N VAL A 77 37.78 -6.33 -28.62
CA VAL A 77 37.91 -7.63 -29.29
C VAL A 77 36.55 -8.18 -29.70
N ARG A 78 35.53 -8.05 -28.84
CA ARG A 78 34.19 -8.54 -29.13
C ARG A 78 33.50 -7.71 -30.19
N LEU A 79 33.69 -6.39 -30.19
CA LEU A 79 33.16 -5.51 -31.25
C LEU A 79 33.73 -5.91 -32.63
N ILE A 80 35.02 -6.19 -32.70
CA ILE A 80 35.66 -6.69 -33.94
C ILE A 80 35.05 -8.05 -34.34
N ARG A 81 34.92 -8.99 -33.40
CA ARG A 81 34.27 -10.29 -33.68
C ARG A 81 32.83 -10.14 -34.13
N TYR A 82 32.10 -9.22 -33.53
CA TYR A 82 30.72 -8.93 -33.96
C TYR A 82 30.66 -8.37 -35.38
N MET A 83 31.57 -7.45 -35.74
CA MET A 83 31.68 -6.91 -37.11
C MET A 83 32.01 -7.99 -38.12
N LEU A 84 32.84 -8.98 -37.75
CA LEU A 84 33.19 -10.13 -38.60
C LEU A 84 32.10 -11.21 -38.64
N GLY A 85 30.98 -11.02 -37.91
CA GLY A 85 29.88 -11.99 -37.90
C GLY A 85 30.10 -13.23 -37.02
N VAL A 86 31.20 -13.29 -36.26
CA VAL A 86 31.59 -14.41 -35.37
C VAL A 86 31.16 -14.14 -33.91
N GLY A 87 30.61 -12.97 -33.62
CA GLY A 87 30.22 -12.56 -32.28
C GLY A 87 28.95 -13.29 -31.78
N GLY A 88 28.86 -13.50 -30.47
CA GLY A 88 27.68 -14.04 -29.81
C GLY A 88 26.52 -13.04 -29.69
N PRO A 89 25.41 -13.43 -29.06
CA PRO A 89 24.22 -12.62 -28.95
C PRO A 89 24.46 -11.38 -28.06
N ALA A 90 23.86 -10.26 -28.47
CA ALA A 90 23.66 -9.12 -27.60
C ALA A 90 22.25 -9.23 -26.98
N THR A 91 22.20 -9.50 -25.69
CA THR A 91 20.94 -9.66 -24.96
C THR A 91 20.70 -8.43 -24.12
N PHE A 92 19.51 -7.84 -24.27
CA PHE A 92 19.06 -6.71 -23.47
C PHE A 92 18.03 -7.19 -22.46
N ILE A 93 18.21 -6.81 -21.19
CA ILE A 93 17.28 -7.12 -20.10
C ILE A 93 16.83 -5.79 -19.51
N GLU A 94 15.53 -5.54 -19.59
CA GLU A 94 14.88 -4.35 -19.06
C GLU A 94 13.71 -4.76 -18.17
N ASN A 95 13.68 -4.25 -16.93
CA ASN A 95 12.66 -4.59 -15.92
C ASN A 95 12.51 -6.11 -15.69
N GLY A 96 13.64 -6.82 -15.72
CA GLY A 96 13.66 -8.27 -15.54
C GLY A 96 13.19 -9.09 -16.74
N GLU A 97 12.84 -8.47 -17.86
CA GLU A 97 12.40 -9.17 -19.08
C GLU A 97 13.46 -9.12 -20.17
N GLU A 98 13.66 -10.26 -20.84
CA GLU A 98 14.56 -10.34 -21.99
C GLU A 98 13.92 -9.72 -23.22
N ARG A 99 14.50 -8.63 -23.76
CA ARG A 99 14.14 -8.08 -25.07
C ARG A 99 14.81 -8.85 -26.19
N LYS A 100 14.03 -9.70 -26.86
CA LYS A 100 14.51 -10.52 -27.98
C LYS A 100 14.57 -9.70 -29.25
N HIS A 101 15.79 -9.54 -29.80
CA HIS A 101 15.97 -8.99 -31.15
C HIS A 101 16.02 -10.13 -32.19
N THR A 102 15.26 -9.99 -33.24
CA THR A 102 15.19 -10.98 -34.32
C THR A 102 16.56 -11.21 -34.96
N GLY A 103 17.07 -12.46 -34.87
CA GLY A 103 18.32 -12.90 -35.47
C GLY A 103 19.52 -12.98 -34.55
N GLU A 104 19.38 -12.63 -33.27
CA GLU A 104 20.44 -12.76 -32.23
C GLU A 104 20.32 -14.04 -31.42
N THR A 105 19.14 -14.59 -31.26
CA THR A 105 18.86 -15.83 -30.53
C THR A 105 19.52 -17.08 -31.10
N ASP A 106 19.91 -17.06 -32.39
CA ASP A 106 20.52 -18.20 -33.08
C ASP A 106 22.05 -18.25 -32.92
N ARG A 107 22.66 -17.25 -32.28
CA ARG A 107 24.11 -17.15 -32.11
C ARG A 107 24.54 -17.84 -30.82
N LYS A 108 25.37 -18.86 -30.93
CA LYS A 108 25.83 -19.73 -29.84
C LYS A 108 27.26 -19.43 -29.35
N SER A 109 27.76 -18.21 -29.48
CA SER A 109 29.10 -17.86 -28.99
C SER A 109 29.07 -16.87 -27.84
N SER A 110 30.24 -16.55 -27.27
CA SER A 110 30.35 -15.56 -26.21
C SER A 110 29.72 -14.22 -26.59
N GLY A 111 28.73 -13.78 -25.84
CA GLY A 111 27.91 -12.60 -26.08
C GLY A 111 28.11 -11.48 -25.09
N VAL A 112 27.26 -10.48 -25.25
CA VAL A 112 27.19 -9.33 -24.33
C VAL A 112 25.77 -9.26 -23.77
N MET A 113 25.65 -9.09 -22.48
CA MET A 113 24.38 -8.87 -21.79
C MET A 113 24.38 -7.48 -21.18
N ILE A 114 23.35 -6.72 -21.49
CA ILE A 114 23.14 -5.38 -20.99
C ILE A 114 21.90 -5.42 -20.10
N LEU A 115 22.11 -5.20 -18.80
CA LEU A 115 21.06 -5.12 -17.80
C LEU A 115 20.83 -3.65 -17.43
N ASP A 116 19.58 -3.27 -17.32
CA ASP A 116 19.23 -1.97 -16.77
C ASP A 116 19.53 -1.89 -15.26
N THR A 117 19.28 -0.74 -14.65
CA THR A 117 19.56 -0.51 -13.21
C THR A 117 18.68 -1.32 -12.29
N ALA A 118 17.57 -1.83 -12.78
CA ALA A 118 16.55 -2.54 -12.02
C ALA A 118 16.47 -4.02 -12.36
N SER A 119 17.44 -4.57 -13.08
CA SER A 119 17.43 -5.97 -13.49
C SER A 119 18.58 -6.77 -12.90
N GLY A 120 18.27 -7.99 -12.48
CA GLY A 120 19.25 -9.02 -12.16
C GLY A 120 19.07 -10.23 -13.06
N ALA A 121 20.14 -11.00 -13.28
CA ALA A 121 20.06 -12.21 -14.09
C ALA A 121 20.97 -13.32 -13.54
N VAL A 122 20.60 -14.55 -13.85
CA VAL A 122 21.40 -15.76 -13.55
C VAL A 122 21.82 -16.39 -14.87
N LEU A 123 23.11 -16.69 -14.96
CA LEU A 123 23.71 -17.40 -16.09
C LEU A 123 23.89 -18.88 -15.74
N SER A 124 23.68 -19.75 -16.71
CA SER A 124 23.94 -21.19 -16.61
C SER A 124 24.67 -21.72 -17.82
N ASN A 125 25.33 -22.85 -17.62
CA ASN A 125 25.97 -23.62 -18.69
C ASN A 125 25.07 -24.78 -19.19
N GLY A 126 23.77 -24.76 -18.85
CA GLY A 126 22.83 -25.82 -19.16
C GLY A 126 22.79 -26.97 -18.14
N VAL A 127 23.79 -27.09 -17.25
CA VAL A 127 23.84 -28.11 -16.20
C VAL A 127 23.77 -27.48 -14.81
N SER A 128 24.45 -26.35 -14.63
CA SER A 128 24.50 -25.64 -13.34
C SER A 128 24.47 -24.13 -13.55
N PHE A 129 24.07 -23.40 -12.53
CA PHE A 129 24.23 -21.96 -12.50
C PHE A 129 25.73 -21.63 -12.38
N THR A 130 26.21 -20.74 -13.27
CA THR A 130 27.63 -20.36 -13.31
C THR A 130 27.89 -19.13 -12.49
N ARG A 131 27.05 -18.11 -12.62
CA ARG A 131 27.15 -16.86 -11.84
C ARG A 131 25.88 -16.05 -11.92
N VAL A 132 25.72 -15.21 -10.93
CA VAL A 132 24.67 -14.21 -10.83
C VAL A 132 25.24 -12.85 -11.22
N VAL A 133 24.50 -12.10 -12.03
CA VAL A 133 24.91 -10.81 -12.58
C VAL A 133 23.88 -9.74 -12.21
N GLY A 134 24.37 -8.59 -11.78
CA GLY A 134 23.57 -7.42 -11.44
C GLY A 134 23.51 -6.42 -12.58
N PRO A 135 22.97 -5.23 -12.29
CA PRO A 135 22.85 -4.13 -13.23
C PRO A 135 24.18 -3.79 -13.91
N GLY A 136 24.12 -3.46 -15.21
CA GLY A 136 25.25 -3.04 -15.99
C GLY A 136 25.56 -3.95 -17.18
N LEU A 137 26.81 -3.90 -17.63
CA LEU A 137 27.26 -4.64 -18.82
C LEU A 137 28.04 -5.86 -18.39
N VAL A 138 27.62 -7.03 -18.87
CA VAL A 138 28.22 -8.33 -18.55
C VAL A 138 28.61 -9.06 -19.84
N PHE A 139 29.83 -9.59 -19.83
CA PHE A 139 30.29 -10.45 -20.93
C PHE A 139 30.02 -11.92 -20.57
N THR A 140 29.32 -12.61 -21.46
CA THR A 140 29.05 -14.04 -21.29
C THR A 140 30.16 -14.89 -21.93
N ALA A 141 30.45 -16.05 -21.31
CA ALA A 141 31.35 -17.05 -21.91
C ALA A 141 30.62 -17.81 -23.06
N ALA A 142 31.37 -18.60 -23.85
CA ALA A 142 30.81 -19.29 -25.02
C ALA A 142 29.70 -20.29 -24.69
N ASN A 143 29.73 -20.86 -23.47
CA ASN A 143 28.76 -21.86 -22.98
C ASN A 143 27.78 -21.30 -21.96
N GLU A 144 27.79 -19.98 -21.69
CA GLU A 144 26.88 -19.36 -20.75
C GLU A 144 25.61 -18.87 -21.49
N HIS A 145 24.47 -19.25 -20.94
CA HIS A 145 23.15 -18.84 -21.40
C HIS A 145 22.38 -18.16 -20.24
N LEU A 146 21.43 -17.30 -20.60
CA LEU A 146 20.51 -16.75 -19.62
C LEU A 146 19.61 -17.88 -19.07
N ALA A 147 19.72 -18.17 -17.77
CA ALA A 147 18.84 -19.10 -17.06
C ALA A 147 17.51 -18.44 -16.67
N GLY A 148 17.60 -17.19 -16.23
CA GLY A 148 16.44 -16.37 -15.87
C GLY A 148 16.87 -14.96 -15.50
N SER A 149 15.92 -14.08 -15.52
CA SER A 149 16.08 -12.67 -15.15
C SER A 149 14.99 -12.26 -14.17
N VAL A 150 15.26 -11.23 -13.39
CA VAL A 150 14.34 -10.77 -12.33
C VAL A 150 14.34 -9.25 -12.28
N ASP A 151 13.16 -8.72 -12.00
CA ASP A 151 12.95 -7.31 -11.73
C ASP A 151 13.26 -6.99 -10.25
N LEU A 152 14.18 -6.03 -10.01
CA LEU A 152 14.58 -5.57 -8.69
C LEU A 152 13.68 -4.44 -8.17
N HIS A 153 12.72 -3.99 -8.95
CA HIS A 153 11.76 -3.00 -8.50
C HIS A 153 10.93 -3.52 -7.33
N ARG A 154 10.42 -2.57 -6.57
CA ARG A 154 9.35 -2.81 -5.63
C ARG A 154 8.07 -3.16 -6.40
N GLN A 155 7.53 -4.34 -6.16
CA GLN A 155 6.35 -4.82 -6.84
C GLN A 155 5.12 -4.66 -5.95
N ILE A 156 4.01 -4.26 -6.56
CA ILE A 156 2.72 -4.10 -5.90
C ILE A 156 1.74 -5.05 -6.59
N LEU A 157 1.24 -6.01 -5.86
CA LEU A 157 0.33 -7.01 -6.39
C LEU A 157 -1.04 -6.94 -5.71
N PRO A 158 -2.07 -6.42 -6.39
CA PRO A 158 -3.44 -6.49 -5.92
C PRO A 158 -4.04 -7.87 -6.22
N ILE A 159 -4.79 -8.43 -5.28
CA ILE A 159 -5.63 -9.61 -5.44
C ILE A 159 -7.02 -9.33 -4.84
N PRO A 160 -8.08 -9.54 -5.57
CA PRO A 160 -8.15 -9.82 -7.00
C PRO A 160 -7.58 -8.66 -7.80
N PRO A 161 -7.01 -8.93 -8.98
CA PRO A 161 -6.50 -7.87 -9.82
C PRO A 161 -7.63 -6.90 -10.13
N LEU A 162 -7.36 -5.60 -9.93
CA LEU A 162 -8.29 -4.53 -10.27
C LEU A 162 -8.59 -4.60 -11.77
N GLY A 163 -9.87 -4.66 -12.14
CA GLY A 163 -10.29 -4.56 -13.53
C GLY A 163 -10.04 -3.14 -14.07
N PRO A 164 -10.05 -2.93 -15.39
CA PRO A 164 -9.80 -1.64 -16.02
C PRO A 164 -10.80 -0.54 -15.59
N GLU A 165 -11.97 -0.91 -15.09
CA GLU A 165 -13.02 0.01 -14.64
C GLU A 165 -13.07 0.20 -13.10
N GLY A 166 -12.10 -0.35 -12.37
CA GLY A 166 -12.05 -0.21 -10.90
C GLY A 166 -12.63 -1.41 -10.15
N ILE A 167 -13.18 -1.15 -8.95
CA ILE A 167 -13.65 -2.19 -8.03
C ILE A 167 -15.04 -2.67 -8.47
N GLU A 168 -15.10 -3.82 -9.13
CA GLU A 168 -16.36 -4.50 -9.39
C GLU A 168 -16.91 -5.13 -8.09
N ASP A 169 -18.23 -5.03 -7.88
CA ASP A 169 -18.87 -5.73 -6.78
C ASP A 169 -18.85 -7.26 -7.06
N PRO A 170 -18.13 -8.06 -6.24
CA PRO A 170 -18.00 -9.49 -6.45
C PRO A 170 -19.32 -10.25 -6.28
N PHE A 171 -20.30 -9.66 -5.60
CA PHE A 171 -21.62 -10.26 -5.34
C PHE A 171 -22.71 -9.75 -6.29
N ALA A 172 -22.39 -8.83 -7.20
CA ALA A 172 -23.38 -8.33 -8.15
C ALA A 172 -23.95 -9.47 -9.00
N PRO A 173 -25.28 -9.51 -9.22
CA PRO A 173 -25.89 -10.49 -10.10
C PRO A 173 -25.38 -10.30 -11.54
N LYS A 174 -25.51 -11.35 -12.36
CA LYS A 174 -25.17 -11.27 -13.79
C LYS A 174 -26.02 -10.20 -14.45
N LYS A 175 -25.37 -9.21 -15.09
CA LYS A 175 -26.05 -8.20 -15.89
C LYS A 175 -26.59 -8.84 -17.18
N ALA A 176 -27.70 -8.30 -17.75
CA ALA A 176 -28.29 -8.83 -18.96
C ALA A 176 -27.35 -8.78 -20.17
N ASP A 177 -26.49 -7.76 -20.23
CA ASP A 177 -25.54 -7.52 -21.33
C ASP A 177 -24.12 -8.06 -21.01
N GLU A 178 -23.91 -8.74 -19.87
CA GLU A 178 -22.61 -9.25 -19.45
C GLU A 178 -22.35 -10.63 -20.11
N ASP A 179 -21.16 -10.78 -20.68
CA ASP A 179 -20.74 -12.07 -21.23
C ASP A 179 -20.64 -13.14 -20.12
N VAL A 180 -20.88 -14.38 -20.51
CA VAL A 180 -20.80 -15.52 -19.57
C VAL A 180 -19.38 -15.67 -19.03
N ASP A 181 -18.38 -15.45 -19.87
CA ASP A 181 -16.97 -15.58 -19.50
C ASP A 181 -16.56 -14.48 -18.51
N ASP A 182 -17.05 -13.25 -18.68
CA ASP A 182 -16.76 -12.14 -17.76
C ASP A 182 -17.39 -12.38 -16.38
N TYR A 183 -18.63 -12.87 -16.35
CA TYR A 183 -19.26 -13.27 -15.10
C TYR A 183 -18.51 -14.40 -14.39
N GLN A 184 -18.09 -15.45 -15.12
CA GLN A 184 -17.30 -16.54 -14.56
C GLN A 184 -15.94 -16.04 -14.03
N ASN A 185 -15.27 -15.18 -14.75
CA ASN A 185 -14.01 -14.56 -14.31
C ASN A 185 -14.20 -13.75 -13.03
N ARG A 186 -15.31 -13.02 -12.89
CA ARG A 186 -15.65 -12.31 -11.65
C ARG A 186 -15.89 -13.28 -10.49
N GLN A 187 -16.57 -14.40 -10.70
CA GLN A 187 -16.74 -15.41 -9.66
C GLN A 187 -15.42 -16.09 -9.27
N ILE A 188 -14.55 -16.35 -10.22
CA ILE A 188 -13.22 -16.89 -9.95
C ILE A 188 -12.41 -15.90 -9.10
N ARG A 189 -12.39 -14.61 -9.47
CA ARG A 189 -11.73 -13.55 -8.69
C ARG A 189 -12.28 -13.45 -7.26
N ARG A 190 -13.61 -13.56 -7.10
CA ARG A 190 -14.23 -13.61 -5.77
C ARG A 190 -13.68 -14.75 -4.93
N LEU A 191 -13.59 -15.96 -5.48
CA LEU A 191 -13.11 -17.14 -4.78
C LEU A 191 -11.61 -17.08 -4.45
N GLU A 192 -10.83 -16.25 -5.16
CA GLU A 192 -9.40 -16.11 -4.90
C GLU A 192 -9.12 -15.50 -3.52
N THR A 193 -9.94 -14.56 -3.05
CA THR A 193 -9.74 -13.85 -1.78
C THR A 193 -10.81 -14.11 -0.73
N SER A 194 -11.93 -14.76 -1.09
CA SER A 194 -13.01 -15.03 -0.15
C SER A 194 -12.55 -15.87 1.04
N GLY A 195 -13.02 -15.52 2.22
CA GLY A 195 -12.87 -16.27 3.44
C GLY A 195 -14.19 -16.33 4.20
N LEU A 196 -14.28 -17.25 5.15
CA LEU A 196 -15.44 -17.40 6.02
C LEU A 196 -15.07 -16.96 7.43
N THR A 197 -15.91 -16.13 8.04
CA THR A 197 -15.83 -15.81 9.47
C THR A 197 -16.22 -17.01 10.33
N ARG A 198 -15.99 -16.94 11.63
CA ARG A 198 -16.38 -18.00 12.59
C ARG A 198 -17.89 -18.28 12.59
N ASP A 199 -18.71 -17.27 12.30
CA ASP A 199 -20.17 -17.37 12.16
C ASP A 199 -20.64 -17.73 10.74
N GLY A 200 -19.71 -18.12 9.85
CA GLY A 200 -20.01 -18.65 8.52
C GLY A 200 -20.36 -17.58 7.48
N VAL A 201 -20.08 -16.31 7.76
CA VAL A 201 -20.30 -15.21 6.80
C VAL A 201 -19.14 -15.14 5.82
N GLU A 202 -19.45 -15.12 4.51
CA GLU A 202 -18.47 -14.96 3.46
C GLU A 202 -18.04 -13.48 3.35
N VAL A 203 -16.73 -13.26 3.41
CA VAL A 203 -16.08 -11.94 3.31
C VAL A 203 -15.10 -11.96 2.15
N VAL A 204 -15.17 -10.96 1.29
CA VAL A 204 -14.28 -10.79 0.14
C VAL A 204 -13.53 -9.47 0.29
N PRO A 205 -12.24 -9.48 0.68
CA PRO A 205 -11.42 -8.30 0.76
C PRO A 205 -10.75 -8.00 -0.58
N ASN A 206 -10.33 -6.76 -0.77
CA ASN A 206 -9.25 -6.41 -1.69
C ASN A 206 -7.94 -6.48 -0.92
N LEU A 207 -7.09 -7.40 -1.30
CA LEU A 207 -5.80 -7.61 -0.67
C LEU A 207 -4.70 -7.12 -1.61
N MET A 208 -3.78 -6.34 -1.10
CA MET A 208 -2.64 -5.83 -1.83
C MET A 208 -1.36 -6.14 -1.06
N VAL A 209 -0.41 -6.79 -1.73
CA VAL A 209 0.89 -7.11 -1.16
C VAL A 209 1.96 -6.31 -1.86
N VAL A 210 2.79 -5.64 -1.07
CA VAL A 210 3.96 -4.91 -1.53
C VAL A 210 5.18 -5.71 -1.15
N PHE A 211 5.97 -6.11 -2.15
CA PHE A 211 7.15 -6.93 -1.94
C PHE A 211 8.29 -6.54 -2.89
N ARG A 212 9.46 -6.99 -2.56
CA ARG A 212 10.68 -6.87 -3.38
C ARG A 212 11.61 -8.05 -3.11
N LEU A 213 12.67 -8.15 -3.87
CA LEU A 213 13.78 -9.05 -3.54
C LEU A 213 14.53 -8.55 -2.31
N GLU A 214 15.00 -9.50 -1.51
CA GLU A 214 15.81 -9.19 -0.34
C GLU A 214 17.13 -8.54 -0.76
N ARG A 215 17.50 -7.45 -0.09
CA ARG A 215 18.70 -6.65 -0.37
C ARG A 215 19.84 -7.06 0.57
N LEU A 216 21.05 -6.65 0.21
CA LEU A 216 22.17 -6.76 1.12
C LEU A 216 22.00 -5.80 2.32
N PRO A 217 22.41 -6.20 3.53
CA PRO A 217 22.44 -5.28 4.66
C PRO A 217 23.31 -4.06 4.33
N GLY A 218 22.78 -2.87 4.50
CA GLY A 218 23.44 -1.60 4.15
C GLY A 218 23.00 -0.97 2.85
N ASP A 219 22.28 -1.68 1.97
CA ASP A 219 21.72 -1.16 0.71
C ASP A 219 20.22 -0.79 0.85
N GLU A 220 19.74 -0.64 2.08
CA GLU A 220 18.31 -0.44 2.35
C GLU A 220 17.76 0.85 1.75
N ASP A 221 18.59 1.89 1.65
CA ASP A 221 18.22 3.20 1.11
C ASP A 221 18.32 3.30 -0.43
N LEU A 222 18.94 2.33 -1.10
CA LEU A 222 19.06 2.34 -2.55
C LEU A 222 17.75 1.94 -3.21
N SER A 223 17.35 2.67 -4.25
CA SER A 223 16.12 2.37 -5.00
C SER A 223 16.12 0.96 -5.59
N PHE A 224 17.29 0.46 -6.01
CA PHE A 224 17.49 -0.84 -6.66
C PHE A 224 18.66 -1.59 -5.98
N GLY A 225 18.41 -2.16 -4.80
CA GLY A 225 19.42 -2.97 -4.12
C GLY A 225 19.56 -4.34 -4.79
N TYR A 226 20.80 -4.74 -5.08
CA TYR A 226 21.12 -6.02 -5.70
C TYR A 226 21.72 -6.99 -4.68
N ASN A 227 21.10 -8.18 -4.55
CA ASN A 227 21.64 -9.27 -3.75
C ASN A 227 21.74 -10.53 -4.61
N PRO A 228 22.96 -11.02 -4.91
CA PRO A 228 23.14 -12.17 -5.78
C PRO A 228 22.47 -13.44 -5.26
N LYS A 229 22.43 -13.64 -3.94
CA LYS A 229 21.78 -14.81 -3.33
C LYS A 229 20.26 -14.81 -3.56
N SER A 230 19.63 -13.67 -3.38
CA SER A 230 18.16 -13.53 -3.57
C SER A 230 17.77 -13.66 -5.04
N VAL A 231 18.60 -13.12 -5.96
CA VAL A 231 18.40 -13.29 -7.41
C VAL A 231 18.53 -14.75 -7.81
N GLU A 232 19.54 -15.47 -7.29
CA GLU A 232 19.72 -16.90 -7.56
C GLU A 232 18.54 -17.72 -7.00
N ALA A 233 18.12 -17.44 -5.76
CA ALA A 233 16.99 -18.11 -5.11
C ALA A 233 15.69 -17.93 -5.90
N TRP A 234 15.42 -16.70 -6.34
CA TRP A 234 14.26 -16.41 -7.18
C TRP A 234 14.28 -17.19 -8.50
N VAL A 235 15.38 -17.14 -9.26
CA VAL A 235 15.45 -17.83 -10.56
C VAL A 235 15.35 -19.35 -10.38
N ARG A 236 15.92 -19.90 -9.30
CA ARG A 236 15.80 -21.32 -8.96
C ARG A 236 14.34 -21.70 -8.67
N ALA A 237 13.64 -20.92 -7.85
CA ALA A 237 12.23 -21.14 -7.51
C ALA A 237 11.30 -20.98 -8.72
N ASP A 238 11.55 -19.98 -9.58
CA ASP A 238 10.77 -19.76 -10.80
C ASP A 238 10.99 -20.89 -11.83
N GLY A 239 12.22 -21.39 -11.94
CA GLY A 239 12.55 -22.55 -12.78
C GLY A 239 11.81 -23.82 -12.34
N LEU A 240 11.77 -24.10 -11.03
CA LEU A 240 11.01 -25.23 -10.46
C LEU A 240 9.48 -25.05 -10.68
N SER A 241 8.98 -23.85 -10.50
CA SER A 241 7.56 -23.53 -10.74
C SER A 241 7.18 -23.79 -12.22
N ARG A 242 8.02 -23.39 -13.16
CA ARG A 242 7.80 -23.61 -14.60
C ARG A 242 7.91 -25.08 -15.01
N GLN A 243 8.83 -25.83 -14.42
CA GLN A 243 8.95 -27.29 -14.64
C GLN A 243 7.73 -28.02 -14.14
N ASN A 244 7.27 -27.75 -12.94
CA ASN A 244 6.04 -28.32 -12.38
C ASN A 244 4.80 -27.98 -13.24
N ALA A 245 4.79 -26.79 -13.86
CA ALA A 245 3.73 -26.41 -14.81
C ALA A 245 3.77 -27.24 -16.10
N ALA A 246 4.96 -27.45 -16.65
CA ALA A 246 5.14 -28.24 -17.88
C ALA A 246 4.83 -29.73 -17.67
N ASP A 247 5.26 -30.30 -16.53
CA ASP A 247 4.96 -31.69 -16.19
C ASP A 247 3.47 -31.89 -15.91
N SER A 248 2.82 -30.95 -15.24
CA SER A 248 1.37 -30.97 -15.05
C SER A 248 0.59 -30.82 -16.36
N GLN A 249 1.13 -30.17 -17.40
CA GLN A 249 0.52 -30.14 -18.73
C GLN A 249 0.65 -31.48 -19.48
N LYS A 250 1.81 -32.13 -19.37
CA LYS A 250 2.03 -33.47 -19.99
C LYS A 250 1.15 -34.55 -19.37
N GLU A 251 0.98 -34.54 -18.02
CA GLU A 251 0.06 -35.45 -17.35
C GLU A 251 -1.41 -35.19 -17.71
N ARG A 252 -1.79 -33.97 -18.07
CA ARG A 252 -3.15 -33.63 -18.50
C ARG A 252 -3.53 -34.13 -19.88
N GLU A 253 -2.57 -34.24 -20.78
CA GLU A 253 -2.80 -34.84 -22.09
C GLU A 253 -3.04 -36.36 -21.97
N SER A 254 -2.63 -36.97 -20.84
CA SER A 254 -2.79 -38.40 -20.57
C SER A 254 -3.98 -38.77 -19.71
N LEU A 255 -4.59 -37.85 -18.96
CA LEU A 255 -5.68 -38.11 -18.02
C LEU A 255 -6.79 -37.06 -18.17
N SER A 256 -7.89 -37.47 -18.76
CA SER A 256 -9.13 -36.68 -18.93
C SER A 256 -9.91 -36.44 -17.62
N SER A 257 -9.25 -35.97 -16.57
CA SER A 257 -9.91 -35.67 -15.29
C SER A 257 -9.64 -34.25 -14.82
N GLY A 258 -10.72 -33.50 -14.69
CA GLY A 258 -10.89 -32.06 -14.56
C GLY A 258 -10.36 -31.35 -13.32
N LYS A 259 -9.23 -31.68 -12.73
CA LYS A 259 -8.57 -30.83 -11.72
C LYS A 259 -7.42 -30.06 -12.34
N LYS A 260 -7.66 -28.81 -12.65
CA LYS A 260 -6.61 -27.84 -13.01
C LYS A 260 -5.69 -27.60 -11.80
N ASN A 261 -4.57 -28.31 -11.72
CA ASN A 261 -3.46 -27.88 -10.88
C ASN A 261 -2.95 -26.54 -11.44
N ARG A 262 -3.35 -25.44 -10.84
CA ARG A 262 -2.85 -24.11 -11.18
C ARG A 262 -1.47 -23.99 -10.55
N THR A 263 -0.43 -24.09 -11.35
CA THR A 263 0.91 -23.63 -10.95
C THR A 263 0.87 -22.13 -10.72
N ILE A 264 1.17 -21.72 -9.50
CA ILE A 264 1.16 -20.31 -9.10
C ILE A 264 2.46 -19.70 -9.62
N PRO A 265 2.42 -18.65 -10.46
CA PRO A 265 3.62 -17.91 -10.83
C PRO A 265 4.30 -17.36 -9.56
N LEU A 266 5.63 -17.39 -9.52
CA LEU A 266 6.38 -17.01 -8.31
C LEU A 266 6.10 -15.56 -7.87
N ASN A 267 5.87 -14.66 -8.81
CA ASN A 267 5.51 -13.27 -8.51
C ASN A 267 4.15 -13.14 -7.78
N LYS A 268 3.27 -14.13 -7.87
CA LYS A 268 1.98 -14.15 -7.16
C LYS A 268 2.04 -14.85 -5.80
N LEU A 269 3.14 -15.55 -5.52
CA LEU A 269 3.30 -16.33 -4.29
C LEU A 269 3.05 -15.51 -3.01
N PRO A 270 3.63 -14.30 -2.83
CA PRO A 270 3.42 -13.52 -1.60
C PRO A 270 1.95 -13.19 -1.34
N ALA A 271 1.20 -12.93 -2.41
CA ALA A 271 -0.20 -12.58 -2.29
C ALA A 271 -1.09 -13.79 -1.98
N TYR A 272 -0.81 -14.96 -2.54
CA TYR A 272 -1.54 -16.19 -2.19
C TYR A 272 -1.27 -16.62 -0.75
N LEU A 273 -0.02 -16.52 -0.28
CA LEU A 273 0.31 -16.77 1.13
C LEU A 273 -0.41 -15.78 2.05
N ALA A 274 -0.49 -14.50 1.67
CA ALA A 274 -1.26 -13.52 2.42
C ALA A 274 -2.76 -13.87 2.50
N VAL A 275 -3.34 -14.38 1.41
CA VAL A 275 -4.74 -14.85 1.38
C VAL A 275 -4.95 -16.06 2.30
N ASP A 276 -4.03 -17.02 2.30
CA ASP A 276 -4.15 -18.20 3.15
C ASP A 276 -4.07 -17.83 4.64
N VAL A 277 -3.16 -16.93 5.00
CA VAL A 277 -3.06 -16.39 6.36
C VAL A 277 -4.30 -15.57 6.72
N TRP A 278 -4.81 -14.75 5.79
CA TRP A 278 -6.07 -14.02 5.95
C TRP A 278 -7.22 -14.96 6.29
N ARG A 279 -7.40 -16.04 5.54
CA ARG A 279 -8.45 -17.04 5.76
C ARG A 279 -8.33 -17.71 7.12
N GLU A 280 -7.10 -18.06 7.54
CA GLU A 280 -6.84 -18.67 8.84
C GLU A 280 -7.28 -17.77 9.99
N TYR A 281 -6.91 -16.48 9.93
CA TYR A 281 -7.26 -15.55 10.99
C TYR A 281 -8.73 -15.12 10.94
N LEU A 282 -9.32 -14.98 9.75
CA LEU A 282 -10.74 -14.62 9.61
C LEU A 282 -11.65 -15.61 10.31
N GLN A 283 -11.33 -16.91 10.27
CA GLN A 283 -12.09 -17.97 10.94
C GLN A 283 -12.08 -17.86 12.49
N LYS A 284 -11.20 -17.04 13.07
CA LYS A 284 -11.12 -16.85 14.52
C LYS A 284 -12.06 -15.76 15.03
N TYR A 285 -12.64 -14.94 14.16
CA TYR A 285 -13.49 -13.80 14.49
C TYR A 285 -14.89 -13.97 13.93
N THR A 286 -15.89 -13.45 14.66
CA THR A 286 -17.24 -13.26 14.15
C THR A 286 -17.33 -11.97 13.35
N LEU A 287 -18.38 -11.81 12.55
CA LEU A 287 -18.59 -10.60 11.76
C LEU A 287 -18.68 -9.34 12.63
N SER A 288 -19.33 -9.43 13.80
CA SER A 288 -19.42 -8.31 14.74
C SER A 288 -18.06 -7.94 15.36
N GLU A 289 -17.23 -8.93 15.71
CA GLU A 289 -15.90 -8.72 16.27
C GLU A 289 -14.94 -8.07 15.28
N LEU A 290 -15.17 -8.20 13.98
CA LEU A 290 -14.34 -7.55 12.96
C LEU A 290 -14.42 -6.01 13.02
N PHE A 291 -15.59 -5.47 13.36
CA PHE A 291 -15.85 -4.04 13.30
C PHE A 291 -16.00 -3.36 14.66
N LEU A 292 -16.32 -4.14 15.69
CA LEU A 292 -16.49 -3.62 17.04
C LEU A 292 -15.23 -3.85 17.87
N PRO A 293 -14.76 -2.84 18.61
CA PRO A 293 -13.70 -3.07 19.58
C PRO A 293 -14.19 -4.00 20.70
N PRO A 294 -13.30 -4.79 21.33
CA PRO A 294 -13.67 -5.67 22.43
C PRO A 294 -14.29 -4.89 23.60
N ILE A 295 -15.30 -5.46 24.25
CA ILE A 295 -15.93 -4.91 25.45
C ILE A 295 -15.25 -5.50 26.70
N PRO A 296 -14.78 -4.73 27.70
CA PRO A 296 -14.98 -3.27 27.90
C PRO A 296 -14.12 -2.43 26.95
N LEU A 297 -14.66 -1.28 26.56
CA LEU A 297 -13.98 -0.28 25.74
C LEU A 297 -12.71 0.19 26.48
N GLU A 298 -11.61 -0.47 26.25
CA GLU A 298 -10.30 0.15 26.47
C GLU A 298 -10.16 1.27 25.44
N GLU A 299 -9.72 2.45 25.84
CA GLU A 299 -9.61 3.64 24.98
C GLU A 299 -8.79 3.41 23.70
N ASN A 300 -8.07 2.28 23.62
CA ASN A 300 -7.24 1.84 22.49
C ASN A 300 -7.61 0.41 22.03
N GLY A 301 -8.84 -0.03 22.19
CA GLY A 301 -9.26 -1.37 21.75
C GLY A 301 -9.18 -1.53 20.24
N GLU A 302 -8.23 -2.34 19.78
CA GLU A 302 -8.03 -2.69 18.38
C GLU A 302 -9.24 -3.50 17.86
N THR A 303 -9.75 -3.16 16.69
CA THR A 303 -10.81 -3.94 16.04
C THR A 303 -10.28 -5.28 15.55
N GLY A 304 -11.15 -6.29 15.43
CA GLY A 304 -10.74 -7.60 14.92
C GLY A 304 -10.09 -7.52 13.53
N LEU A 305 -10.55 -6.60 12.69
CA LEU A 305 -9.95 -6.37 11.37
C LEU A 305 -8.51 -5.83 11.48
N GLU A 306 -8.26 -4.85 12.34
CA GLU A 306 -6.92 -4.31 12.56
C GLU A 306 -5.97 -5.39 13.11
N ALA A 307 -6.46 -6.20 14.05
CA ALA A 307 -5.72 -7.34 14.56
C ALA A 307 -5.35 -8.34 13.47
N ILE A 308 -6.29 -8.70 12.58
CA ILE A 308 -6.03 -9.59 11.45
C ILE A 308 -4.98 -8.98 10.50
N VAL A 309 -5.15 -7.72 10.10
CA VAL A 309 -4.20 -7.04 9.20
C VAL A 309 -2.79 -7.06 9.79
N ARG A 310 -2.66 -6.72 11.08
CA ARG A 310 -1.39 -6.76 11.79
C ARG A 310 -0.79 -8.17 11.83
N MET A 311 -1.60 -9.18 12.11
CA MET A 311 -1.12 -10.57 12.18
C MET A 311 -0.71 -11.11 10.81
N VAL A 312 -1.46 -10.80 9.74
CA VAL A 312 -1.09 -11.16 8.36
C VAL A 312 0.24 -10.50 7.99
N GLN A 313 0.40 -9.22 8.30
CA GLN A 313 1.65 -8.52 8.06
C GLN A 313 2.80 -9.14 8.84
N GLN A 314 2.62 -9.43 10.14
CA GLN A 314 3.66 -10.03 10.98
C GLN A 314 4.07 -11.41 10.47
N ARG A 315 3.12 -12.29 10.08
CA ARG A 315 3.43 -13.62 9.53
C ARG A 315 4.22 -13.61 8.23
N LEU A 316 4.07 -12.56 7.43
CA LEU A 316 4.81 -12.43 6.16
C LEU A 316 6.14 -11.66 6.31
N THR A 317 6.34 -10.95 7.45
CA THR A 317 7.52 -10.09 7.63
C THR A 317 8.46 -10.56 8.74
N HIS A 318 7.98 -11.39 9.68
CA HIS A 318 8.76 -11.82 10.84
C HIS A 318 8.85 -13.35 10.94
N PHE A 319 9.98 -13.81 11.38
CA PHE A 319 10.25 -15.24 11.59
C PHE A 319 9.42 -15.85 12.74
N GLN A 320 9.14 -15.05 13.77
CA GLN A 320 8.35 -15.48 14.93
C GLN A 320 7.20 -14.50 15.15
N VAL A 321 6.02 -15.05 15.38
CA VAL A 321 4.76 -14.29 15.55
C VAL A 321 4.02 -14.85 16.76
N ASN A 322 3.28 -14.00 17.47
CA ASN A 322 2.44 -14.45 18.58
C ASN A 322 1.31 -15.33 18.07
N GLU A 323 1.16 -16.51 18.68
CA GLU A 323 0.06 -17.40 18.39
C GLU A 323 -1.26 -16.82 18.94
N LEU A 324 -2.31 -16.87 18.15
CA LEU A 324 -3.66 -16.55 18.58
C LEU A 324 -4.46 -17.84 18.82
N ASP A 325 -5.24 -17.84 19.90
CA ASP A 325 -6.20 -18.92 20.17
C ASP A 325 -7.34 -18.96 19.12
N SER A 326 -8.29 -19.89 19.30
CA SER A 326 -9.46 -20.01 18.43
C SER A 326 -10.41 -18.80 18.47
N PHE A 327 -10.24 -17.88 19.43
CA PHE A 327 -11.03 -16.68 19.64
C PHE A 327 -10.26 -15.40 19.31
N GLY A 328 -9.10 -15.50 18.64
CA GLY A 328 -8.31 -14.34 18.24
C GLY A 328 -7.52 -13.67 19.38
N ARG A 329 -7.40 -14.30 20.56
CA ARG A 329 -6.65 -13.76 21.68
C ARG A 329 -5.21 -14.25 21.69
N PRO A 330 -4.22 -13.41 22.05
CA PRO A 330 -2.82 -13.85 22.12
C PRO A 330 -2.60 -14.89 23.22
N THR A 331 -2.04 -16.02 22.87
CA THR A 331 -1.73 -17.12 23.81
C THR A 331 -0.42 -16.90 24.58
N GLY A 332 0.40 -15.92 24.17
CA GLY A 332 1.74 -15.67 24.71
C GLY A 332 2.79 -16.68 24.21
N ARG A 333 2.42 -17.60 23.32
CA ARG A 333 3.35 -18.51 22.64
C ARG A 333 3.83 -17.89 21.33
N LEU A 334 5.07 -18.15 20.96
CA LEU A 334 5.63 -17.74 19.69
C LEU A 334 5.47 -18.89 18.68
N LEU A 335 4.83 -18.60 17.57
CA LEU A 335 4.69 -19.49 16.42
C LEU A 335 5.79 -19.15 15.42
N HIS A 336 6.42 -20.19 14.85
CA HIS A 336 7.35 -20.05 13.74
C HIS A 336 6.55 -19.81 12.44
N SER A 337 6.85 -18.74 11.71
CA SER A 337 6.14 -18.42 10.46
C SER A 337 6.73 -19.20 9.29
N ARG A 338 5.99 -20.21 8.83
CA ARG A 338 6.34 -20.99 7.65
C ARG A 338 6.24 -20.15 6.36
N GLU A 339 5.33 -19.21 6.32
CA GLU A 339 5.12 -18.31 5.17
C GLU A 339 6.34 -17.42 4.97
N PHE A 340 6.85 -16.85 6.05
CA PHE A 340 8.09 -16.06 6.02
C PHE A 340 9.29 -16.89 5.54
N GLU A 341 9.43 -18.13 6.01
CA GLU A 341 10.50 -19.05 5.61
C GLU A 341 10.42 -19.35 4.09
N ILE A 342 9.23 -19.69 3.57
CA ILE A 342 9.02 -19.94 2.14
C ILE A 342 9.41 -18.71 1.31
N LEU A 343 9.01 -17.50 1.74
CA LEU A 343 9.33 -16.26 1.05
C LEU A 343 10.84 -15.99 1.07
N GLN A 344 11.49 -16.21 2.20
CA GLN A 344 12.93 -16.05 2.37
C GLN A 344 13.70 -17.03 1.48
N ASP A 345 13.28 -18.29 1.41
CA ASP A 345 13.88 -19.30 0.54
C ASP A 345 13.78 -18.93 -0.94
N CYS A 346 12.74 -18.20 -1.33
CA CYS A 346 12.58 -17.65 -2.66
C CYS A 346 13.31 -16.31 -2.87
N GLY A 347 13.98 -15.77 -1.85
CA GLY A 347 14.65 -14.46 -1.90
C GLY A 347 13.68 -13.27 -1.91
N ILE A 348 12.43 -13.45 -1.46
CA ILE A 348 11.39 -12.43 -1.44
C ILE A 348 11.28 -11.83 -0.04
N ARG A 349 11.19 -10.49 0.04
CA ARG A 349 10.88 -9.76 1.26
C ARG A 349 9.58 -8.98 1.08
N VAL A 350 8.58 -9.29 1.88
CA VAL A 350 7.33 -8.52 1.95
C VAL A 350 7.58 -7.27 2.81
N GLU A 351 7.15 -6.12 2.32
CA GLU A 351 7.25 -4.84 3.02
C GLU A 351 5.95 -4.44 3.71
N ALA A 352 4.83 -4.62 3.01
CA ALA A 352 3.52 -4.27 3.53
C ALA A 352 2.42 -5.16 2.94
N VAL A 353 1.39 -5.38 3.74
CA VAL A 353 0.14 -6.01 3.31
C VAL A 353 -0.99 -5.03 3.64
N VAL A 354 -1.80 -4.73 2.66
CA VAL A 354 -2.97 -3.85 2.82
C VAL A 354 -4.22 -4.67 2.52
N ILE A 355 -5.15 -4.69 3.47
CA ILE A 355 -6.46 -5.32 3.33
C ILE A 355 -7.50 -4.19 3.37
N SER A 356 -8.30 -4.09 2.33
CA SER A 356 -9.27 -3.00 2.17
C SER A 356 -10.54 -3.48 1.50
N ASN A 357 -11.57 -2.63 1.51
CA ASN A 357 -12.83 -2.86 0.79
C ASN A 357 -13.44 -4.24 1.03
N LEU A 358 -13.72 -4.54 2.29
CA LEU A 358 -14.45 -5.77 2.63
C LEU A 358 -15.84 -5.74 2.01
N ARG A 359 -16.14 -6.74 1.19
CA ARG A 359 -17.44 -6.91 0.57
C ARG A 359 -18.14 -8.12 1.15
N PHE A 360 -19.44 -8.00 1.30
CA PHE A 360 -20.33 -9.02 1.85
C PHE A 360 -21.48 -9.28 0.89
N LYS A 361 -22.21 -10.39 1.10
CA LYS A 361 -23.48 -10.57 0.41
C LYS A 361 -24.42 -9.40 0.72
N PRO A 362 -25.19 -8.90 -0.26
CA PRO A 362 -26.05 -7.72 -0.08
C PRO A 362 -27.00 -7.80 1.11
N GLU A 363 -27.46 -9.01 1.45
CA GLU A 363 -28.34 -9.26 2.61
C GLU A 363 -27.59 -9.01 3.94
N VAL A 364 -26.33 -9.43 4.02
CA VAL A 364 -25.48 -9.25 5.20
C VAL A 364 -25.10 -7.77 5.35
N GLU A 365 -24.76 -7.11 4.24
CA GLU A 365 -24.42 -5.70 4.22
C GLU A 365 -25.59 -4.83 4.72
N ARG A 366 -26.80 -5.10 4.28
CA ARG A 366 -28.01 -4.42 4.78
C ARG A 366 -28.20 -4.62 6.28
N LYS A 367 -28.09 -5.86 6.77
CA LYS A 367 -28.20 -6.14 8.21
C LYS A 367 -27.12 -5.43 9.02
N LEU A 368 -25.87 -5.41 8.55
CA LEU A 368 -24.79 -4.67 9.21
C LEU A 368 -25.09 -3.17 9.31
N VAL A 369 -25.59 -2.58 8.23
CA VAL A 369 -25.98 -1.16 8.22
C VAL A 369 -27.14 -0.94 9.18
N ASP A 370 -28.16 -1.79 9.19
CA ASP A 370 -29.30 -1.68 10.09
C ASP A 370 -28.88 -1.81 11.57
N ASP A 371 -28.03 -2.77 11.89
CA ASP A 371 -27.49 -2.97 13.25
C ASP A 371 -26.61 -1.80 13.67
N TRP A 372 -25.79 -1.29 12.78
CA TRP A 372 -24.97 -0.10 13.04
C TRP A 372 -25.83 1.13 13.31
N VAL A 373 -26.85 1.36 12.47
CA VAL A 373 -27.81 2.46 12.64
C VAL A 373 -28.58 2.32 13.96
N ALA A 374 -29.04 1.11 14.28
CA ALA A 374 -29.74 0.84 15.54
C ALA A 374 -28.84 1.13 16.75
N THR A 375 -27.61 0.66 16.73
CA THR A 375 -26.61 0.87 17.79
C THR A 375 -26.26 2.36 17.92
N TRP A 376 -26.09 3.04 16.80
CA TRP A 376 -25.81 4.48 16.80
C TRP A 376 -26.99 5.30 17.36
N LEU A 377 -28.21 4.97 16.95
CA LEU A 377 -29.43 5.59 17.50
C LEU A 377 -29.58 5.36 18.98
N GLN A 378 -29.28 4.16 19.46
CA GLN A 378 -29.33 3.86 20.89
C GLN A 378 -28.30 4.68 21.67
N ARG A 379 -27.06 4.78 21.18
CA ARG A 379 -26.02 5.63 21.79
C ARG A 379 -26.41 7.10 21.76
N ALA A 380 -26.90 7.58 20.64
CA ALA A 380 -27.36 8.98 20.49
C ALA A 380 -28.50 9.31 21.47
N ARG A 381 -29.45 8.39 21.68
CA ARG A 381 -30.53 8.55 22.66
C ARG A 381 -29.99 8.59 24.08
N ALA A 382 -29.10 7.66 24.45
CA ALA A 382 -28.47 7.64 25.77
C ALA A 382 -27.64 8.90 26.04
N GLU A 383 -26.93 9.40 25.06
CA GLU A 383 -26.16 10.67 25.16
C GLU A 383 -27.10 11.86 25.33
N ARG A 384 -28.19 11.91 24.57
CA ARG A 384 -29.21 12.95 24.72
C ARG A 384 -29.84 12.94 26.10
N GLU A 385 -30.20 11.77 26.64
CA GLU A 385 -30.75 11.63 27.99
C GLU A 385 -29.73 12.11 29.06
N ARG A 386 -28.45 11.77 28.86
CA ARG A 386 -27.38 12.28 29.77
C ARG A 386 -27.24 13.79 29.71
N ILE A 387 -27.30 14.37 28.51
CA ILE A 387 -27.22 15.83 28.34
C ILE A 387 -28.44 16.51 28.98
N GLU A 388 -29.64 15.97 28.77
CA GLU A 388 -30.88 16.48 29.36
C GLU A 388 -30.85 16.38 30.92
N ALA A 389 -30.40 15.24 31.45
CA ALA A 389 -30.21 15.07 32.90
C ALA A 389 -29.20 16.08 33.48
N ARG A 390 -28.06 16.28 32.81
CA ARG A 390 -27.07 17.29 33.19
C ARG A 390 -27.65 18.72 33.17
N ARG A 391 -28.42 19.03 32.12
CA ARG A 391 -29.09 20.34 31.99
C ARG A 391 -30.06 20.57 33.16
N LEU A 392 -30.90 19.58 33.48
CA LEU A 392 -31.83 19.67 34.58
C LEU A 392 -31.11 19.88 35.91
N LEU A 393 -30.05 19.08 36.18
CA LEU A 393 -29.25 19.22 37.38
C LEU A 393 -28.60 20.60 37.49
N GLN A 394 -28.00 21.08 36.40
CA GLN A 394 -27.37 22.41 36.38
C GLN A 394 -28.40 23.53 36.56
N THR A 395 -29.60 23.37 36.01
CA THR A 395 -30.70 24.32 36.17
C THR A 395 -31.16 24.36 37.62
N GLU A 396 -31.26 23.20 38.28
CA GLU A 396 -31.64 23.12 39.68
C GLU A 396 -30.57 23.73 40.59
N ILE A 397 -29.29 23.39 40.37
CA ILE A 397 -28.16 23.99 41.11
C ILE A 397 -28.14 25.51 40.91
N GLY A 398 -28.30 25.94 39.64
CA GLY A 398 -28.34 27.38 39.31
C GLY A 398 -29.49 28.12 40.00
N SER A 399 -30.68 27.53 40.00
CA SER A 399 -31.85 28.12 40.67
C SER A 399 -31.64 28.20 42.21
N ARG A 400 -31.15 27.14 42.82
CA ARG A 400 -30.82 27.15 44.28
C ARG A 400 -29.76 28.20 44.60
N GLN A 401 -28.73 28.34 43.78
CA GLN A 401 -27.71 29.37 43.98
C GLN A 401 -28.27 30.78 43.76
N ALA A 402 -29.14 30.98 42.77
CA ALA A 402 -29.79 32.27 42.52
C ALA A 402 -30.66 32.68 43.72
N VAL A 403 -31.49 31.76 44.25
CA VAL A 403 -32.30 32.01 45.45
C VAL A 403 -31.43 32.38 46.66
N LYS A 404 -30.32 31.62 46.90
CA LYS A 404 -29.39 31.97 48.00
C LYS A 404 -28.72 33.33 47.78
N ARG A 405 -28.35 33.70 46.56
CA ARG A 405 -27.76 35.02 46.27
C ARG A 405 -28.78 36.14 46.47
N LEU A 406 -30.00 35.93 46.00
CA LEU A 406 -31.10 36.88 46.18
C LEU A 406 -31.40 37.10 47.68
N ALA A 407 -31.56 35.99 48.45
CA ALA A 407 -31.80 36.08 49.89
C ALA A 407 -30.71 36.85 50.62
N ARG A 408 -29.42 36.55 50.29
CA ARG A 408 -28.27 37.27 50.87
C ARG A 408 -28.26 38.76 50.51
N ALA A 409 -28.54 39.09 49.24
CA ALA A 409 -28.59 40.46 48.78
C ALA A 409 -29.75 41.23 49.45
N ALA A 410 -30.93 40.60 49.50
CA ALA A 410 -32.10 41.17 50.20
C ALA A 410 -31.84 41.42 51.69
N THR A 411 -31.23 40.45 52.39
CA THR A 411 -30.88 40.61 53.79
C THR A 411 -29.88 41.73 53.98
N ARG A 412 -28.85 41.82 53.14
CA ARG A 412 -27.86 42.93 53.27
C ARG A 412 -28.51 44.28 53.01
N ARG A 413 -29.34 44.42 52.00
CA ARG A 413 -30.01 45.66 51.70
C ARG A 413 -31.00 46.07 52.78
N PHE A 414 -31.77 45.10 53.28
CA PHE A 414 -32.68 45.31 54.38
C PHE A 414 -31.93 45.82 55.68
N ASN A 415 -30.81 45.17 56.01
CA ASN A 415 -30.02 45.61 57.14
C ASN A 415 -29.42 47.01 56.97
N THR A 416 -28.98 47.33 55.70
CA THR A 416 -28.41 48.63 55.41
C THR A 416 -29.46 49.72 55.49
N ASP A 417 -30.65 49.47 54.92
CA ASP A 417 -31.72 50.42 54.88
C ASP A 417 -32.31 50.65 56.25
N LEU A 418 -32.41 49.60 57.10
CA LEU A 418 -32.85 49.72 58.54
C LEU A 418 -31.86 50.51 59.40
N LEU A 419 -30.55 50.33 59.15
CA LEU A 419 -29.51 51.06 59.90
C LEU A 419 -29.47 52.54 59.55
N GLN A 420 -30.02 52.95 58.39
CA GLN A 420 -30.11 54.35 57.94
C GLN A 420 -31.39 55.09 58.48
N LEU A 421 -32.35 54.32 59.03
CA LEU A 421 -33.60 54.90 59.53
C LEU A 421 -33.40 55.34 61.03
N PRO A 422 -34.01 56.40 61.43
CA PRO A 422 -33.98 56.77 62.83
C PRO A 422 -34.62 55.66 63.73
N PRO A 423 -34.18 55.53 65.01
CA PRO A 423 -34.77 54.52 65.90
C PRO A 423 -36.27 54.79 66.08
N PRO A 424 -37.12 53.73 65.91
CA PRO A 424 -38.55 53.87 65.99
C PRO A 424 -38.98 54.27 67.44
N ALA A 425 -39.87 55.19 67.53
CA ALA A 425 -40.39 55.64 68.81
C ALA A 425 -41.45 54.70 69.42
N ASP A 426 -42.26 54.05 68.52
CA ASP A 426 -43.33 53.12 68.87
C ASP A 426 -43.33 51.87 67.99
N GLU A 427 -44.04 50.79 68.40
CA GLU A 427 -44.21 49.54 67.68
C GLU A 427 -44.90 49.75 66.30
N ALA A 428 -45.80 50.70 66.18
CA ALA A 428 -46.45 51.11 64.92
C ALA A 428 -45.48 51.75 63.94
N GLU A 429 -44.54 52.53 64.39
CA GLU A 429 -43.49 53.13 63.58
C GLU A 429 -42.47 52.09 63.09
N LEU A 430 -42.14 51.11 63.91
CA LEU A 430 -41.31 49.95 63.53
C LEU A 430 -41.98 49.16 62.43
N LEU A 431 -43.24 48.85 62.52
CA LEU A 431 -43.99 48.13 61.46
C LEU A 431 -44.04 48.92 60.15
N LEU A 432 -44.17 50.23 60.25
CA LEU A 432 -44.19 51.12 59.07
C LEU A 432 -42.80 51.17 58.41
N GLN A 433 -41.73 51.25 59.17
CA GLN A 433 -40.36 51.20 58.64
C GLN A 433 -40.04 49.86 58.02
N MET A 434 -40.42 48.75 58.66
CA MET A 434 -40.26 47.39 58.05
C MET A 434 -41.05 47.26 56.78
N LYS A 435 -42.27 47.76 56.66
CA LYS A 435 -43.06 47.74 55.44
C LYS A 435 -42.44 48.53 54.33
N THR A 436 -41.98 49.76 54.62
CA THR A 436 -41.36 50.62 53.57
C THR A 436 -40.07 50.02 53.00
N THR A 437 -39.24 49.39 53.90
CA THR A 437 -38.00 48.69 53.47
C THR A 437 -38.32 47.42 52.71
N LEU A 438 -39.33 46.63 53.10
CA LEU A 438 -39.76 45.44 52.29
C LEU A 438 -40.38 45.82 50.98
N ASP A 439 -41.20 46.86 50.86
CA ASP A 439 -41.72 47.36 49.61
C ASP A 439 -40.62 47.90 48.70
N GLY A 440 -39.60 48.55 49.25
CA GLY A 440 -38.42 49.01 48.51
C GLY A 440 -37.60 47.83 47.92
N LEU A 441 -37.40 46.78 48.77
CA LEU A 441 -36.76 45.53 48.33
C LEU A 441 -37.55 44.83 47.22
N LEU A 442 -38.86 44.72 47.40
CA LEU A 442 -39.70 44.07 46.38
C LEU A 442 -39.65 44.82 45.06
N ARG A 443 -39.77 46.15 45.05
CA ARG A 443 -39.69 46.98 43.85
C ARG A 443 -38.32 46.89 43.17
N GLY A 444 -37.23 46.93 43.97
CA GLY A 444 -35.89 46.81 43.46
C GLY A 444 -35.63 45.42 42.82
N THR A 445 -36.04 44.35 43.48
CA THR A 445 -35.91 42.99 42.93
C THR A 445 -36.80 42.76 41.72
N LEU A 446 -38.00 43.34 41.66
CA LEU A 446 -38.87 43.30 40.48
C LEU A 446 -38.25 44.05 39.29
N GLN A 447 -37.62 45.20 39.54
CA GLN A 447 -36.92 45.95 38.50
C GLN A 447 -35.72 45.19 37.91
N GLU A 448 -34.92 44.54 38.76
CA GLU A 448 -33.80 43.69 38.33
C GLU A 448 -34.30 42.46 37.57
N CYS A 449 -35.44 41.86 37.96
CA CYS A 449 -36.02 40.68 37.29
C CYS A 449 -36.78 41.04 35.97
N ILE A 450 -37.12 42.30 35.72
CA ILE A 450 -37.71 42.70 34.44
C ILE A 450 -36.68 42.65 33.29
N LEU A 451 -35.41 42.81 33.60
CA LEU A 451 -34.30 42.73 32.61
C LEU A 451 -34.06 41.31 32.10
N GLU A 452 -34.45 40.24 32.83
CA GLU A 452 -34.32 38.85 32.40
C GLU A 452 -35.60 38.03 32.58
N MET A 453 -36.38 37.86 31.53
CA MET A 453 -37.66 37.12 31.54
C MET A 453 -37.55 35.68 32.13
N GLN A 454 -36.40 35.03 31.96
CA GLN A 454 -36.14 33.69 32.50
C GLN A 454 -35.92 33.69 34.03
N LEU A 455 -35.32 34.73 34.59
CA LEU A 455 -35.09 34.88 36.01
C LEU A 455 -36.43 35.12 36.73
N ARG A 456 -37.34 35.87 36.13
CA ARG A 456 -38.66 36.13 36.65
C ARG A 456 -39.51 34.87 36.85
N GLN A 457 -39.49 33.94 35.85
CA GLN A 457 -40.22 32.67 36.00
C GLN A 457 -39.65 31.77 37.11
N ARG A 458 -38.32 31.73 37.27
CA ARG A 458 -37.65 30.92 38.25
C ARG A 458 -37.75 31.43 39.68
N LEU A 459 -37.86 32.73 39.85
CA LEU A 459 -38.01 33.39 41.16
C LEU A 459 -39.46 33.71 41.51
N ALA A 460 -40.43 33.39 40.66
CA ALA A 460 -41.85 33.74 40.84
C ALA A 460 -42.37 33.26 42.21
N ASN A 461 -42.02 32.06 42.66
CA ASN A 461 -42.45 31.52 43.93
C ASN A 461 -41.86 32.29 45.14
N GLU A 462 -40.61 32.72 45.02
CA GLU A 462 -39.94 33.45 46.09
C GLU A 462 -40.41 34.92 46.16
N LEU A 463 -40.72 35.52 45.02
CA LEU A 463 -41.32 36.84 44.95
C LEU A 463 -42.74 36.84 45.50
N ASN A 464 -43.53 35.76 45.25
CA ASN A 464 -44.87 35.61 45.85
C ASN A 464 -44.77 35.48 47.40
N LYS A 465 -43.83 34.72 47.92
CA LYS A 465 -43.61 34.64 49.40
C LYS A 465 -43.27 36.01 49.99
N LEU A 466 -42.43 36.80 49.31
CA LEU A 466 -42.10 38.17 49.75
C LEU A 466 -43.36 39.05 49.74
N SER A 467 -44.21 38.93 48.72
CA SER A 467 -45.47 39.68 48.67
C SER A 467 -46.46 39.27 49.79
N GLU A 468 -46.49 37.95 50.11
CA GLU A 468 -47.28 37.43 51.25
C GLU A 468 -46.81 38.00 52.60
N ILE A 469 -45.52 38.06 52.82
CA ILE A 469 -44.93 38.66 54.00
C ILE A 469 -45.29 40.15 54.12
N ILE A 470 -45.21 40.89 53.01
CA ILE A 470 -45.60 42.31 53.01
C ILE A 470 -47.07 42.48 53.28
N ASN A 471 -47.94 41.64 52.73
CA ASN A 471 -49.38 41.69 53.03
C ASN A 471 -49.66 41.34 54.48
N TRP A 472 -48.94 40.38 55.07
CA TRP A 472 -49.08 40.05 56.50
C TRP A 472 -48.66 41.24 57.37
N VAL A 473 -47.53 41.90 57.11
CA VAL A 473 -47.09 43.11 57.78
C VAL A 473 -48.11 44.23 57.66
N ARG A 474 -48.78 44.35 56.45
CA ARG A 474 -49.81 45.32 56.22
C ARG A 474 -51.08 45.07 57.10
N MET A 475 -51.46 43.80 57.31
CA MET A 475 -52.58 43.42 58.18
C MET A 475 -52.34 43.62 59.67
N GLN A 476 -51.09 43.72 60.08
CA GLN A 476 -50.71 43.97 61.47
C GLN A 476 -50.68 45.47 61.84
N GLN A 477 -50.94 46.34 60.86
CA GLN A 477 -51.05 47.78 61.13
C GLN A 477 -52.41 48.09 61.67
N PRO A 478 -52.53 48.79 62.82
CA PRO A 478 -53.80 49.16 63.44
C PRO A 478 -54.64 50.11 62.60
#